data_fb46fd007d0b205a0f609cfd130fec2f
#
_entry.id   fb46fd007d0b205a0f609cfd130fec2f
#
_cell.length_a   1.000
_cell.length_b   1.000
_cell.length_c   1.000
_cell.angle_alpha   90.00
_cell.angle_beta   90.00
_cell.angle_gamma   90.00
#
_symmetry.space_group_name_H-M   'P 1'
#
loop_
_entity.id
_entity.type
_entity.pdbx_description
1 polymer ?
#
loop_
_entity_poly.entity_id
_entity_poly.type
_entity_poly.pdbx_seq_one_letter_code
_entity_poly.pdbx_strand_id
1 'polypeptide(L)'
;MLSELCAEIFAQLPRSDQRRKGEMYLRGLLSVGGRKSVRNIATHVGDRAAEQSLHHFISASTWDWNTVRAALGRHLERSVRPRAWVVHPVVIPKAGRHSVGVGPRFVPSLGQVVNSQHAVGVWAANDERSGPVNWRLSLGDDWRDAPLPGYPQVPEPELAATDLECAAGAAVELQGWVGGPPRPVVLDLPQADPAALARRFAAAGMPFVAAVPGSTRVTPVGPALVGHDGRGTSAHQLLRMVRTLRRAVTWTDPVTLTTRTSLVAGIPVQLPGTRRPLVLLGEWTGKDSWPRRCWLSDLADTPWGPLLRLAKLSLRVGADFAAVSTQVGMVDFEGRSFGGWHRHTTLASAAHALTVEYRPRALARPA
;
A
#
# COMPACT_ATOMS: atom_id res chain seq x y z
N MET A 1 -10.46 6.16 -23.82
CA MET A 1 -10.06 5.80 -22.42
C MET A 1 -8.66 5.19 -22.31
N LEU A 2 -8.31 3.99 -22.87
CA LEU A 2 -6.91 3.52 -22.81
C LEU A 2 -5.95 4.56 -23.41
N SER A 3 -6.24 5.01 -24.62
CA SER A 3 -5.41 6.01 -25.32
C SER A 3 -5.41 7.37 -24.60
N GLU A 4 -6.47 7.77 -23.95
CA GLU A 4 -6.55 8.99 -23.15
C GLU A 4 -5.66 8.90 -21.91
N LEU A 5 -5.75 7.79 -21.15
CA LEU A 5 -4.86 7.57 -20.03
C LEU A 5 -3.39 7.51 -20.48
N CYS A 6 -3.10 6.79 -21.58
CA CYS A 6 -1.75 6.74 -22.15
C CYS A 6 -1.24 8.13 -22.56
N ALA A 7 -2.08 8.95 -23.18
CA ALA A 7 -1.72 10.32 -23.55
C ALA A 7 -1.39 11.16 -22.29
N GLU A 8 -2.10 10.95 -21.20
CA GLU A 8 -1.88 11.66 -19.95
C GLU A 8 -0.61 11.17 -19.23
N ILE A 9 -0.51 9.86 -18.96
CA ILE A 9 0.58 9.33 -18.11
C ILE A 9 1.93 9.27 -18.84
N PHE A 10 1.92 9.18 -20.17
CA PHE A 10 3.14 9.16 -20.98
C PHE A 10 3.49 10.52 -21.61
N ALA A 11 2.74 11.58 -21.33
CA ALA A 11 2.98 12.93 -21.88
C ALA A 11 4.44 13.39 -21.67
N GLN A 12 5.02 13.06 -20.52
CA GLN A 12 6.36 13.46 -20.16
C GLN A 12 7.46 12.53 -20.69
N LEU A 13 7.12 11.41 -21.33
CA LEU A 13 8.12 10.56 -21.96
C LEU A 13 8.64 11.25 -23.24
N PRO A 14 9.98 11.49 -23.34
CA PRO A 14 10.51 12.37 -24.39
C PRO A 14 10.38 11.77 -25.79
N ARG A 15 10.40 10.44 -25.92
CA ARG A 15 10.43 9.75 -27.20
C ARG A 15 9.09 9.13 -27.55
N SER A 16 8.64 9.34 -28.79
CA SER A 16 7.38 8.79 -29.32
C SER A 16 7.37 7.26 -29.34
N ASP A 17 8.51 6.60 -29.59
CA ASP A 17 8.62 5.15 -29.56
C ASP A 17 8.42 4.58 -28.13
N GLN A 18 8.88 5.31 -27.09
CA GLN A 18 8.62 4.94 -25.69
C GLN A 18 7.13 5.02 -25.37
N ARG A 19 6.43 6.07 -25.78
CA ARG A 19 4.98 6.23 -25.58
C ARG A 19 4.20 5.11 -26.26
N ARG A 20 4.54 4.79 -27.52
CA ARG A 20 3.93 3.68 -28.26
C ARG A 20 4.17 2.32 -27.59
N LYS A 21 5.39 2.03 -27.12
CA LYS A 21 5.73 0.79 -26.42
C LYS A 21 5.01 0.71 -25.07
N GLY A 22 4.88 1.82 -24.35
CA GLY A 22 4.10 1.92 -23.12
C GLY A 22 2.66 1.56 -23.33
N GLU A 23 2.00 2.11 -24.35
CA GLU A 23 0.62 1.78 -24.72
C GLU A 23 0.49 0.32 -25.14
N MET A 24 1.41 -0.20 -25.95
CA MET A 24 1.42 -1.61 -26.38
C MET A 24 1.56 -2.55 -25.16
N TYR A 25 2.44 -2.24 -24.22
CA TYR A 25 2.62 -3.03 -23.02
C TYR A 25 1.38 -3.00 -22.13
N LEU A 26 0.81 -1.83 -21.94
CA LEU A 26 -0.42 -1.64 -21.16
C LEU A 26 -1.60 -2.40 -21.77
N ARG A 27 -1.76 -2.37 -23.08
CA ARG A 27 -2.75 -3.15 -23.82
C ARG A 27 -2.56 -4.65 -23.59
N GLY A 28 -1.31 -5.13 -23.62
CA GLY A 28 -0.98 -6.52 -23.32
C GLY A 28 -1.33 -6.93 -21.89
N LEU A 29 -1.03 -6.08 -20.89
CA LEU A 29 -1.43 -6.34 -19.49
C LEU A 29 -2.95 -6.49 -19.33
N LEU A 30 -3.73 -5.73 -20.08
CA LEU A 30 -5.20 -5.77 -20.03
C LEU A 30 -5.80 -6.97 -20.78
N SER A 31 -5.17 -7.41 -21.90
CA SER A 31 -5.79 -8.34 -22.85
C SER A 31 -5.28 -9.77 -22.76
N VAL A 32 -4.02 -9.99 -22.35
CA VAL A 32 -3.44 -11.34 -22.27
C VAL A 32 -4.12 -12.15 -21.18
N GLY A 33 -4.49 -13.37 -21.46
CA GLY A 33 -4.94 -14.36 -20.47
C GLY A 33 -3.77 -14.94 -19.67
N GLY A 34 -3.98 -15.29 -18.41
CA GLY A 34 -2.97 -15.91 -17.55
C GLY A 34 -1.78 -14.99 -17.25
N ARG A 35 -0.57 -15.53 -17.18
CA ARG A 35 0.63 -14.83 -16.77
C ARG A 35 1.07 -13.75 -17.77
N LYS A 36 1.33 -12.54 -17.27
CA LYS A 36 1.69 -11.34 -18.05
C LYS A 36 3.22 -11.23 -18.23
N SER A 37 3.88 -12.28 -18.72
CA SER A 37 5.29 -12.19 -19.09
C SER A 37 5.47 -11.30 -20.34
N VAL A 38 6.65 -10.71 -20.50
CA VAL A 38 6.97 -9.91 -21.69
C VAL A 38 6.75 -10.71 -22.98
N ARG A 39 7.11 -11.99 -22.96
CA ARG A 39 6.89 -12.91 -24.06
C ARG A 39 5.40 -13.08 -24.41
N ASN A 40 4.56 -13.36 -23.41
CA ASN A 40 3.12 -13.53 -23.63
C ASN A 40 2.47 -12.25 -24.15
N ILE A 41 2.88 -11.09 -23.59
CA ILE A 41 2.44 -9.79 -24.06
C ILE A 41 2.85 -9.57 -25.53
N ALA A 42 4.11 -9.82 -25.88
CA ALA A 42 4.62 -9.64 -27.23
C ALA A 42 3.90 -10.53 -28.26
N THR A 43 3.68 -11.80 -27.91
CA THR A 43 2.93 -12.74 -28.76
C THR A 43 1.50 -12.29 -29.03
N HIS A 44 0.88 -11.61 -28.06
CA HIS A 44 -0.51 -11.13 -28.18
C HIS A 44 -0.64 -9.82 -28.97
N VAL A 45 0.35 -8.91 -28.85
CA VAL A 45 0.24 -7.54 -29.40
C VAL A 45 1.14 -7.29 -30.61
N GLY A 46 1.96 -8.24 -31.01
CA GLY A 46 2.92 -8.07 -32.10
C GLY A 46 3.55 -9.40 -32.57
N ASP A 47 4.79 -9.31 -33.02
CA ASP A 47 5.62 -10.43 -33.50
C ASP A 47 6.87 -10.64 -32.60
N ARG A 48 7.80 -11.51 -33.06
CA ARG A 48 9.08 -11.73 -32.35
C ARG A 48 9.92 -10.46 -32.17
N ALA A 49 9.87 -9.49 -33.08
CA ALA A 49 10.57 -8.23 -32.96
C ALA A 49 9.99 -7.37 -31.80
N ALA A 50 8.68 -7.52 -31.54
CA ALA A 50 8.04 -6.87 -30.41
C ALA A 50 8.56 -7.40 -29.06
N GLU A 51 8.89 -8.69 -28.93
CA GLU A 51 9.41 -9.25 -27.66
C GLU A 51 10.72 -8.58 -27.23
N GLN A 52 11.70 -8.52 -28.11
CA GLN A 52 12.99 -7.86 -27.81
C GLN A 52 12.81 -6.37 -27.53
N SER A 53 11.96 -5.71 -28.29
CA SER A 53 11.65 -4.27 -28.13
C SER A 53 10.97 -3.97 -26.79
N LEU A 54 9.98 -4.76 -26.39
CA LEU A 54 9.28 -4.62 -25.09
C LEU A 54 10.18 -5.02 -23.92
N HIS A 55 11.01 -6.07 -24.10
CA HIS A 55 11.98 -6.44 -23.08
C HIS A 55 12.97 -5.28 -22.82
N HIS A 56 13.52 -4.68 -23.88
CA HIS A 56 14.40 -3.50 -23.75
C HIS A 56 13.64 -2.33 -23.09
N PHE A 57 12.39 -2.08 -23.49
CA PHE A 57 11.56 -0.99 -22.95
C PHE A 57 11.35 -1.11 -21.43
N ILE A 58 11.16 -2.32 -20.93
CA ILE A 58 10.97 -2.57 -19.50
C ILE A 58 12.32 -2.63 -18.77
N SER A 59 13.27 -3.45 -19.24
CA SER A 59 14.46 -3.81 -18.47
C SER A 59 15.62 -2.83 -18.58
N ALA A 60 15.81 -2.23 -19.76
CA ALA A 60 17.02 -1.44 -20.10
C ALA A 60 16.75 0.01 -20.53
N SER A 61 15.50 0.39 -20.73
CA SER A 61 15.17 1.77 -21.13
C SER A 61 15.48 2.77 -20.01
N THR A 62 15.70 4.02 -20.38
CA THR A 62 16.07 5.12 -19.48
C THR A 62 14.88 5.98 -19.04
N TRP A 63 13.64 5.61 -19.41
CA TRP A 63 12.49 6.41 -19.00
C TRP A 63 12.27 6.33 -17.48
N ASP A 64 11.92 7.48 -16.92
CA ASP A 64 11.70 7.62 -15.48
C ASP A 64 10.30 7.19 -15.10
N TRP A 65 10.21 6.13 -14.29
CA TRP A 65 8.94 5.62 -13.77
C TRP A 65 8.27 6.56 -12.77
N ASN A 66 9.04 7.41 -12.06
CA ASN A 66 8.47 8.36 -11.09
C ASN A 66 7.64 9.43 -11.79
N THR A 67 8.09 9.88 -12.94
CA THR A 67 7.33 10.81 -13.79
C THR A 67 5.97 10.22 -14.21
N VAL A 68 5.95 8.95 -14.60
CA VAL A 68 4.73 8.25 -14.97
C VAL A 68 3.83 8.00 -13.76
N ARG A 69 4.40 7.62 -12.62
CA ARG A 69 3.67 7.47 -11.34
C ARG A 69 3.06 8.78 -10.87
N ALA A 70 3.80 9.88 -10.99
CA ALA A 70 3.28 11.21 -10.65
C ALA A 70 2.06 11.58 -11.51
N ALA A 71 2.11 11.30 -12.81
CA ALA A 71 0.96 11.51 -13.70
C ALA A 71 -0.22 10.60 -13.35
N LEU A 72 0.03 9.31 -13.08
CA LEU A 72 -0.98 8.36 -12.62
C LEU A 72 -1.57 8.78 -11.26
N GLY A 73 -0.76 9.28 -10.33
CA GLY A 73 -1.24 9.80 -9.05
C GLY A 73 -2.22 10.95 -9.21
N ARG A 74 -1.90 11.92 -10.09
CA ARG A 74 -2.81 13.03 -10.43
C ARG A 74 -4.08 12.56 -11.14
N HIS A 75 -3.98 11.54 -11.98
CA HIS A 75 -5.15 10.92 -12.62
C HIS A 75 -6.08 10.29 -11.57
N LEU A 76 -5.53 9.46 -10.67
CA LEU A 76 -6.29 8.81 -9.60
C LEU A 76 -6.85 9.80 -8.57
N GLU A 77 -6.17 10.93 -8.35
CA GLU A 77 -6.70 12.02 -7.52
C GLU A 77 -8.05 12.53 -8.06
N ARG A 78 -8.20 12.64 -9.38
CA ARG A 78 -9.43 13.10 -10.01
C ARG A 78 -10.48 12.00 -10.14
N SER A 79 -10.08 10.79 -10.50
CA SER A 79 -10.99 9.68 -10.82
C SER A 79 -11.44 8.89 -9.60
N VAL A 80 -10.54 8.63 -8.64
CA VAL A 80 -10.85 7.93 -7.38
C VAL A 80 -11.31 8.90 -6.29
N ARG A 81 -10.77 10.12 -6.25
CA ARG A 81 -10.99 11.09 -5.16
C ARG A 81 -10.68 10.44 -3.80
N PRO A 82 -9.41 10.08 -3.57
CA PRO A 82 -9.03 9.28 -2.42
C PRO A 82 -9.29 10.00 -1.10
N ARG A 83 -9.71 9.26 -0.09
CA ARG A 83 -9.84 9.72 1.29
C ARG A 83 -8.53 9.56 2.07
N ALA A 84 -7.72 8.60 1.66
CA ALA A 84 -6.42 8.32 2.26
C ALA A 84 -5.46 7.71 1.24
N TRP A 85 -4.18 7.81 1.54
CA TRP A 85 -3.14 6.95 1.00
C TRP A 85 -3.07 5.69 1.83
N VAL A 86 -3.18 4.51 1.22
CA VAL A 86 -3.12 3.23 1.93
C VAL A 86 -1.84 2.52 1.57
N VAL A 87 -1.05 2.22 2.57
CA VAL A 87 0.15 1.40 2.44
C VAL A 87 -0.25 -0.08 2.47
N HIS A 88 0.12 -0.81 1.43
CA HIS A 88 -0.18 -2.23 1.29
C HIS A 88 1.10 -3.03 1.05
N PRO A 89 1.55 -3.84 2.01
CA PRO A 89 2.68 -4.73 1.82
C PRO A 89 2.28 -5.90 0.92
N VAL A 90 3.18 -6.30 0.03
CA VAL A 90 2.98 -7.39 -0.93
C VAL A 90 4.15 -8.36 -0.84
N VAL A 91 3.84 -9.65 -0.70
CA VAL A 91 4.80 -10.74 -0.77
C VAL A 91 4.61 -11.45 -2.10
N ILE A 92 5.67 -11.55 -2.90
CA ILE A 92 5.66 -12.16 -4.23
C ILE A 92 6.58 -13.39 -4.19
N PRO A 93 6.05 -14.61 -4.03
CA PRO A 93 6.85 -15.83 -4.08
C PRO A 93 7.61 -15.97 -5.40
N LYS A 94 8.85 -16.42 -5.36
CA LYS A 94 9.72 -16.62 -6.52
C LYS A 94 10.40 -17.98 -6.46
N ALA A 95 10.42 -18.71 -7.57
CA ALA A 95 11.11 -19.98 -7.67
C ALA A 95 12.65 -19.80 -7.80
N GLY A 96 13.10 -18.73 -8.45
CA GLY A 96 14.51 -18.42 -8.69
C GLY A 96 15.11 -17.44 -7.69
N ARG A 97 16.45 -17.26 -7.74
CA ARG A 97 17.20 -16.34 -6.87
C ARG A 97 17.71 -15.07 -7.57
N HIS A 98 17.48 -14.94 -8.88
CA HIS A 98 18.12 -13.90 -9.68
C HIS A 98 17.29 -12.63 -9.88
N SER A 99 16.03 -12.61 -9.48
CA SER A 99 15.21 -11.40 -9.53
C SER A 99 15.63 -10.42 -8.43
N VAL A 100 15.60 -9.14 -8.71
CA VAL A 100 15.96 -8.10 -7.73
C VAL A 100 15.15 -8.23 -6.44
N GLY A 101 15.78 -8.14 -5.28
CA GLY A 101 15.11 -8.19 -3.97
C GLY A 101 14.57 -9.56 -3.56
N VAL A 102 14.90 -10.65 -4.28
CA VAL A 102 14.49 -12.01 -3.90
C VAL A 102 15.43 -12.56 -2.83
N GLY A 103 14.84 -13.13 -1.80
CA GLY A 103 15.55 -13.84 -0.75
C GLY A 103 14.60 -14.63 0.16
N PRO A 104 15.15 -15.52 1.02
CA PRO A 104 14.36 -16.23 2.00
C PRO A 104 13.94 -15.28 3.12
N ARG A 105 12.64 -15.07 3.29
CA ARG A 105 12.08 -14.20 4.33
C ARG A 105 10.92 -14.90 5.04
N PHE A 106 10.83 -14.68 6.36
CA PHE A 106 9.70 -15.19 7.13
C PHE A 106 8.43 -14.40 6.76
N VAL A 107 7.38 -15.13 6.40
CA VAL A 107 6.08 -14.58 6.04
C VAL A 107 5.08 -14.91 7.15
N PRO A 108 4.73 -13.95 8.03
CA PRO A 108 3.89 -14.22 9.21
C PRO A 108 2.52 -14.82 8.87
N SER A 109 1.91 -14.40 7.75
CA SER A 109 0.62 -14.92 7.30
C SER A 109 0.65 -16.40 6.88
N LEU A 110 1.84 -16.92 6.53
CA LEU A 110 2.05 -18.31 6.15
C LEU A 110 2.73 -19.12 7.25
N GLY A 111 3.29 -18.46 8.29
CA GLY A 111 4.02 -19.11 9.38
C GLY A 111 5.32 -19.79 8.95
N GLN A 112 5.88 -19.43 7.78
CA GLN A 112 7.07 -20.09 7.22
C GLN A 112 8.00 -19.12 6.49
N VAL A 113 9.24 -19.56 6.25
CA VAL A 113 10.22 -18.85 5.42
C VAL A 113 9.91 -19.17 3.96
N VAL A 114 9.74 -18.13 3.14
CA VAL A 114 9.43 -18.24 1.70
C VAL A 114 10.48 -17.47 0.91
N ASN A 115 10.98 -18.08 -0.17
CA ASN A 115 11.80 -17.35 -1.14
C ASN A 115 10.91 -16.38 -1.93
N SER A 116 11.05 -15.09 -1.67
CA SER A 116 10.11 -14.08 -2.14
C SER A 116 10.73 -12.70 -2.33
N GLN A 117 10.09 -11.88 -3.16
CA GLN A 117 10.24 -10.42 -3.15
C GLN A 117 9.23 -9.83 -2.18
N HIS A 118 9.67 -8.86 -1.39
CA HIS A 118 8.78 -8.04 -0.58
C HIS A 118 8.73 -6.64 -1.17
N ALA A 119 7.53 -6.10 -1.25
CA ALA A 119 7.32 -4.76 -1.77
C ALA A 119 6.24 -4.03 -0.96
N VAL A 120 6.31 -2.72 -0.99
CA VAL A 120 5.31 -1.85 -0.41
C VAL A 120 4.70 -1.01 -1.51
N GLY A 121 3.38 -1.09 -1.67
CA GLY A 121 2.60 -0.24 -2.56
C GLY A 121 1.86 0.85 -1.78
N VAL A 122 1.81 2.07 -2.33
CA VAL A 122 0.97 3.15 -1.83
C VAL A 122 -0.19 3.37 -2.80
N TRP A 123 -1.40 3.32 -2.26
CA TRP A 123 -2.65 3.28 -2.99
C TRP A 123 -3.51 4.51 -2.75
N ALA A 124 -4.05 5.08 -3.78
CA ALA A 124 -5.15 6.03 -3.70
C ALA A 124 -6.44 5.26 -3.39
N ALA A 125 -7.10 5.52 -2.25
CA ALA A 125 -8.26 4.74 -1.83
C ALA A 125 -9.42 5.57 -1.26
N ASN A 126 -10.63 5.16 -1.61
CA ASN A 126 -11.87 5.56 -0.97
C ASN A 126 -12.72 4.32 -0.62
N ASP A 127 -13.96 4.52 -0.14
CA ASP A 127 -14.83 3.41 0.28
C ASP A 127 -15.25 2.49 -0.88
N GLU A 128 -15.24 2.98 -2.13
CA GLU A 128 -15.75 2.27 -3.32
C GLU A 128 -14.63 1.57 -4.12
N ARG A 129 -13.46 2.18 -4.22
CA ARG A 129 -12.37 1.72 -5.09
C ARG A 129 -11.01 2.16 -4.62
N SER A 130 -9.99 1.47 -5.12
CA SER A 130 -8.59 1.86 -4.89
C SER A 130 -7.72 1.58 -6.10
N GLY A 131 -6.61 2.33 -6.22
CA GLY A 131 -5.62 2.13 -7.29
C GLY A 131 -4.20 2.36 -6.78
N PRO A 132 -3.25 1.46 -7.13
CA PRO A 132 -1.85 1.60 -6.73
C PRO A 132 -1.18 2.72 -7.53
N VAL A 133 -0.30 3.47 -6.87
CA VAL A 133 0.44 4.57 -7.49
C VAL A 133 1.93 4.40 -7.34
N ASN A 134 2.42 4.36 -6.11
CA ASN A 134 3.86 4.32 -5.83
C ASN A 134 4.28 3.00 -5.22
N TRP A 135 5.50 2.57 -5.50
CA TRP A 135 6.03 1.27 -5.12
C TRP A 135 7.47 1.37 -4.66
N ARG A 136 7.82 0.61 -3.61
CA ARG A 136 9.18 0.37 -3.17
C ARG A 136 9.42 -1.13 -3.00
N LEU A 137 10.59 -1.61 -3.42
CA LEU A 137 11.09 -2.92 -3.00
C LEU A 137 11.64 -2.83 -1.59
N SER A 138 11.22 -3.74 -0.72
CA SER A 138 11.82 -3.93 0.59
C SER A 138 12.90 -5.00 0.46
N LEU A 139 14.14 -4.57 0.49
CA LEU A 139 15.29 -5.45 0.34
C LEU A 139 15.66 -6.09 1.69
N GLY A 140 15.94 -7.38 1.68
CA GLY A 140 16.42 -8.09 2.88
C GLY A 140 17.89 -7.79 3.20
N ASP A 141 18.34 -8.25 4.37
CA ASP A 141 19.71 -8.06 4.84
C ASP A 141 20.73 -8.67 3.87
N ASP A 142 20.41 -9.82 3.25
CA ASP A 142 21.24 -10.44 2.20
C ASP A 142 21.60 -9.51 1.03
N TRP A 143 20.74 -8.53 0.74
CA TRP A 143 20.96 -7.55 -0.32
C TRP A 143 21.79 -6.36 0.14
N ARG A 144 21.83 -6.09 1.44
CA ARG A 144 22.62 -5.00 2.05
C ARG A 144 24.06 -5.42 2.23
N ASP A 145 24.29 -6.67 2.68
CA ASP A 145 25.60 -7.13 3.16
C ASP A 145 26.51 -7.64 2.03
N ALA A 146 25.95 -8.04 0.91
CA ALA A 146 26.75 -8.52 -0.24
C ALA A 146 26.04 -8.28 -1.58
N PRO A 147 26.30 -7.19 -2.27
CA PRO A 147 25.97 -7.12 -3.70
C PRO A 147 26.82 -8.16 -4.43
N LEU A 148 26.24 -9.34 -4.67
CA LEU A 148 26.94 -10.41 -5.39
C LEU A 148 27.30 -9.95 -6.80
N PRO A 149 28.49 -10.29 -7.33
CA PRO A 149 28.84 -10.00 -8.71
C PRO A 149 27.78 -10.52 -9.68
N GLY A 150 27.29 -9.66 -10.58
CA GLY A 150 26.23 -9.99 -11.53
C GLY A 150 24.79 -9.74 -11.04
N TYR A 151 24.60 -9.22 -9.81
CA TYR A 151 23.31 -8.74 -9.36
C TYR A 151 22.99 -7.35 -9.93
N PRO A 152 21.69 -7.03 -10.08
CA PRO A 152 21.29 -5.70 -10.57
C PRO A 152 21.76 -4.61 -9.62
N GLN A 153 22.23 -3.51 -10.18
CA GLN A 153 22.57 -2.32 -9.39
C GLN A 153 21.29 -1.76 -8.77
N VAL A 154 21.26 -1.72 -7.44
CA VAL A 154 20.22 -1.06 -6.66
C VAL A 154 20.82 0.21 -6.06
N PRO A 155 20.13 1.36 -6.11
CA PRO A 155 20.62 2.57 -5.47
C PRO A 155 20.86 2.38 -3.97
N GLU A 156 21.96 2.92 -3.44
CA GLU A 156 22.36 2.74 -2.04
C GLU A 156 21.26 3.14 -1.02
N PRO A 157 20.49 4.22 -1.21
CA PRO A 157 19.38 4.57 -0.30
C PRO A 157 18.29 3.51 -0.24
N GLU A 158 18.06 2.77 -1.32
CA GLU A 158 17.07 1.68 -1.39
C GLU A 158 17.58 0.42 -0.68
N LEU A 159 18.90 0.18 -0.70
CA LEU A 159 19.52 -0.95 -0.01
C LEU A 159 19.38 -0.84 1.51
N ALA A 160 19.49 0.37 2.06
CA ALA A 160 19.47 0.61 3.49
C ALA A 160 18.05 0.77 4.08
N ALA A 161 17.03 0.90 3.23
CA ALA A 161 15.68 1.25 3.68
C ALA A 161 14.96 0.08 4.37
N THR A 162 14.42 0.32 5.56
CA THR A 162 13.49 -0.58 6.25
C THR A 162 12.10 -0.55 5.60
N ASP A 163 11.25 -1.54 5.93
CA ASP A 163 9.85 -1.56 5.45
C ASP A 163 9.10 -0.27 5.81
N LEU A 164 9.36 0.30 6.99
CA LEU A 164 8.75 1.57 7.41
C LEU A 164 9.27 2.74 6.58
N GLU A 165 10.57 2.79 6.29
CA GLU A 165 11.15 3.84 5.46
C GLU A 165 10.68 3.75 4.02
N CYS A 166 10.57 2.55 3.47
CA CYS A 166 9.95 2.29 2.17
C CYS A 166 8.50 2.83 2.12
N ALA A 167 7.70 2.48 3.14
CA ALA A 167 6.31 2.89 3.24
C ALA A 167 6.15 4.41 3.37
N ALA A 168 6.87 5.01 4.31
CA ALA A 168 6.79 6.44 4.57
C ALA A 168 7.36 7.27 3.40
N GLY A 169 8.51 6.85 2.85
CA GLY A 169 9.11 7.52 1.69
C GLY A 169 8.19 7.51 0.49
N ALA A 170 7.60 6.36 0.16
CA ALA A 170 6.66 6.25 -0.96
C ALA A 170 5.38 7.09 -0.77
N ALA A 171 4.86 7.18 0.46
CA ALA A 171 3.68 8.00 0.76
C ALA A 171 3.98 9.51 0.67
N VAL A 172 5.12 9.94 1.20
CA VAL A 172 5.58 11.34 1.14
C VAL A 172 5.82 11.78 -0.31
N GLU A 173 6.49 10.95 -1.10
CA GLU A 173 6.68 11.23 -2.53
C GLU A 173 5.36 11.38 -3.28
N LEU A 174 4.43 10.45 -3.08
CA LEU A 174 3.12 10.50 -3.72
C LEU A 174 2.38 11.80 -3.34
N GLN A 175 2.37 12.18 -2.07
CA GLN A 175 1.77 13.43 -1.62
C GLN A 175 2.43 14.64 -2.31
N GLY A 176 3.77 14.62 -2.45
CA GLY A 176 4.50 15.68 -3.17
C GLY A 176 4.16 15.76 -4.65
N TRP A 177 3.92 14.63 -5.33
CA TRP A 177 3.55 14.61 -6.75
C TRP A 177 2.13 15.10 -7.04
N VAL A 178 1.21 14.83 -6.11
CA VAL A 178 -0.20 15.22 -6.25
C VAL A 178 -0.43 16.65 -5.76
N GLY A 179 0.29 17.04 -4.70
CA GLY A 179 0.13 18.35 -4.05
C GLY A 179 -1.12 18.43 -3.16
N GLY A 180 -1.50 19.65 -2.80
CA GLY A 180 -2.65 19.90 -1.94
C GLY A 180 -2.42 19.57 -0.45
N PRO A 181 -3.47 19.63 0.38
CA PRO A 181 -3.35 19.32 1.80
C PRO A 181 -2.96 17.85 2.04
N PRO A 182 -2.11 17.56 3.05
CA PRO A 182 -1.68 16.20 3.38
C PRO A 182 -2.88 15.30 3.68
N ARG A 183 -2.92 14.15 2.99
CA ARG A 183 -3.94 13.12 3.24
C ARG A 183 -3.51 12.17 4.34
N PRO A 184 -4.46 11.61 5.10
CA PRO A 184 -4.14 10.56 6.04
C PRO A 184 -3.50 9.34 5.35
N VAL A 185 -2.49 8.76 6.00
CA VAL A 185 -1.85 7.52 5.57
C VAL A 185 -2.37 6.37 6.44
N VAL A 186 -2.95 5.35 5.81
CA VAL A 186 -3.41 4.14 6.49
C VAL A 186 -2.38 3.04 6.31
N LEU A 187 -1.95 2.42 7.41
CA LEU A 187 -0.89 1.41 7.40
C LEU A 187 -1.31 0.17 8.20
N ASP A 188 -0.97 -0.99 7.65
CA ASP A 188 -1.03 -2.27 8.35
C ASP A 188 0.36 -2.93 8.26
N LEU A 189 1.28 -2.43 9.08
CA LEU A 189 2.68 -2.89 9.17
C LEU A 189 2.97 -3.35 10.61
N PRO A 190 2.52 -4.54 11.00
CA PRO A 190 2.56 -4.99 12.40
C PRO A 190 3.97 -5.16 12.97
N GLN A 191 4.99 -5.25 12.11
CA GLN A 191 6.39 -5.34 12.51
C GLN A 191 7.08 -3.97 12.70
N ALA A 192 6.44 -2.88 12.26
CA ALA A 192 7.01 -1.55 12.40
C ALA A 192 6.94 -1.08 13.86
N ASP A 193 8.01 -0.41 14.34
CA ASP A 193 7.98 0.27 15.63
C ASP A 193 6.97 1.44 15.59
N PRO A 194 5.89 1.41 16.40
CA PRO A 194 4.87 2.46 16.37
C PRO A 194 5.41 3.84 16.72
N ALA A 195 6.45 3.95 17.56
CA ALA A 195 7.03 5.23 17.92
C ALA A 195 7.87 5.81 16.77
N ALA A 196 8.64 4.99 16.06
CA ALA A 196 9.37 5.38 14.86
C ALA A 196 8.39 5.82 13.76
N LEU A 197 7.30 5.08 13.56
CA LEU A 197 6.23 5.41 12.62
C LEU A 197 5.62 6.79 12.95
N ALA A 198 5.20 7.00 14.19
CA ALA A 198 4.61 8.27 14.62
C ALA A 198 5.58 9.45 14.42
N ARG A 199 6.86 9.28 14.76
CA ARG A 199 7.89 10.33 14.52
C ARG A 199 8.07 10.62 13.04
N ARG A 200 8.11 9.58 12.19
CA ARG A 200 8.34 9.73 10.75
C ARG A 200 7.22 10.49 10.06
N PHE A 201 5.96 10.14 10.33
CA PHE A 201 4.82 10.84 9.75
C PHE A 201 4.61 12.24 10.33
N ALA A 202 4.88 12.43 11.62
CA ALA A 202 4.88 13.77 12.23
C ALA A 202 5.93 14.70 11.59
N ALA A 203 7.13 14.19 11.31
CA ALA A 203 8.17 14.96 10.61
C ALA A 203 7.79 15.31 9.18
N ALA A 204 7.02 14.45 8.51
CA ALA A 204 6.51 14.69 7.17
C ALA A 204 5.22 15.54 7.14
N GLY A 205 4.65 15.90 8.30
CA GLY A 205 3.37 16.62 8.38
C GLY A 205 2.18 15.83 7.84
N MET A 206 2.27 14.51 7.78
CA MET A 206 1.22 13.64 7.23
C MET A 206 0.45 12.95 8.36
N PRO A 207 -0.86 13.13 8.44
CA PRO A 207 -1.69 12.39 9.39
C PRO A 207 -1.67 10.87 9.09
N PHE A 208 -1.86 10.04 10.12
CA PHE A 208 -1.84 8.60 9.92
C PHE A 208 -2.87 7.83 10.76
N VAL A 209 -3.19 6.61 10.30
CA VAL A 209 -3.92 5.57 11.03
C VAL A 209 -3.15 4.26 10.83
N ALA A 210 -2.50 3.77 11.88
CA ALA A 210 -1.65 2.59 11.82
C ALA A 210 -2.22 1.46 12.67
N ALA A 211 -2.41 0.28 12.07
CA ALA A 211 -2.70 -0.92 12.83
C ALA A 211 -1.50 -1.28 13.73
N VAL A 212 -1.79 -1.66 14.97
CA VAL A 212 -0.76 -2.03 15.94
C VAL A 212 -1.12 -3.32 16.67
N PRO A 213 -0.11 -4.11 17.07
CA PRO A 213 -0.33 -5.26 17.93
C PRO A 213 -0.96 -4.86 19.27
N GLY A 214 -1.82 -5.71 19.81
CA GLY A 214 -2.42 -5.47 21.12
C GLY A 214 -1.41 -5.43 22.28
N SER A 215 -0.22 -5.96 22.07
CA SER A 215 0.92 -5.89 23.00
C SER A 215 1.64 -4.55 23.01
N THR A 216 1.37 -3.66 22.05
CA THR A 216 2.00 -2.33 21.96
C THR A 216 1.87 -1.59 23.29
N ARG A 217 3.00 -1.12 23.82
CA ARG A 217 3.02 -0.39 25.09
C ARG A 217 2.63 1.07 24.86
N VAL A 218 1.67 1.54 25.67
CA VAL A 218 1.12 2.89 25.61
C VAL A 218 0.89 3.41 27.03
N THR A 219 0.92 4.72 27.19
CA THR A 219 0.55 5.39 28.45
C THR A 219 -0.70 6.25 28.20
N PRO A 220 -1.77 6.12 29.00
CA PRO A 220 -2.94 6.97 28.84
C PRO A 220 -2.60 8.44 29.14
N VAL A 221 -3.24 9.37 28.42
CA VAL A 221 -3.09 10.81 28.59
C VAL A 221 -4.43 11.41 29.03
N GLY A 222 -4.39 12.32 30.00
CA GLY A 222 -5.59 12.98 30.54
C GLY A 222 -5.99 12.49 31.93
N PRO A 223 -7.20 12.83 32.40
CA PRO A 223 -7.65 12.43 33.73
C PRO A 223 -7.59 10.92 33.86
N ALA A 224 -6.96 10.48 34.92
CA ALA A 224 -6.63 9.08 35.15
C ALA A 224 -7.87 8.19 34.99
N LEU A 225 -7.72 7.13 34.19
CA LEU A 225 -8.70 6.04 34.22
C LEU A 225 -8.75 5.51 35.65
N VAL A 226 -9.94 5.35 36.18
CA VAL A 226 -10.14 4.79 37.53
C VAL A 226 -9.41 3.43 37.62
N GLY A 227 -8.48 3.33 38.57
CA GLY A 227 -7.66 2.14 38.77
C GLY A 227 -6.41 2.01 37.89
N HIS A 228 -6.00 3.07 37.16
CA HIS A 228 -4.75 3.10 36.41
C HIS A 228 -3.70 4.01 37.09
N ASP A 229 -2.49 3.49 37.32
CA ASP A 229 -1.41 4.18 38.02
C ASP A 229 -0.56 5.12 37.12
N GLY A 230 -1.00 5.37 35.90
CA GLY A 230 -0.27 6.20 34.92
C GLY A 230 0.93 5.50 34.26
N ARG A 231 1.23 4.25 34.61
CA ARG A 231 2.32 3.49 34.02
C ARG A 231 1.96 2.97 32.64
N GLY A 232 2.98 2.76 31.78
CA GLY A 232 2.80 2.16 30.47
C GLY A 232 2.21 0.75 30.55
N THR A 233 1.12 0.52 29.81
CA THR A 233 0.42 -0.76 29.74
C THR A 233 0.26 -1.21 28.28
N SER A 234 -0.22 -2.42 28.05
CA SER A 234 -0.49 -2.87 26.67
C SER A 234 -1.77 -2.22 26.12
N ALA A 235 -1.79 -1.98 24.80
CA ALA A 235 -2.96 -1.46 24.10
C ALA A 235 -4.22 -2.28 24.38
N HIS A 236 -4.13 -3.61 24.38
CA HIS A 236 -5.23 -4.50 24.73
C HIS A 236 -5.77 -4.25 26.13
N GLN A 237 -4.87 -4.20 27.15
CA GLN A 237 -5.30 -3.97 28.53
C GLN A 237 -6.00 -2.63 28.69
N LEU A 238 -5.43 -1.56 28.10
CA LEU A 238 -6.01 -0.23 28.18
C LEU A 238 -7.39 -0.16 27.50
N LEU A 239 -7.52 -0.73 26.31
CA LEU A 239 -8.80 -0.79 25.59
C LEU A 239 -9.85 -1.63 26.33
N ARG A 240 -9.46 -2.71 27.00
CA ARG A 240 -10.35 -3.48 27.85
C ARG A 240 -10.93 -2.64 29.00
N MET A 241 -10.14 -1.73 29.59
CA MET A 241 -10.63 -0.84 30.65
C MET A 241 -11.73 0.11 30.15
N VAL A 242 -11.62 0.59 28.91
CA VAL A 242 -12.60 1.52 28.31
C VAL A 242 -13.72 0.82 27.52
N ARG A 243 -13.82 -0.52 27.60
CA ARG A 243 -14.82 -1.29 26.82
C ARG A 243 -16.28 -0.88 27.04
N THR A 244 -16.60 -0.31 28.20
CA THR A 244 -17.96 0.19 28.52
C THR A 244 -18.32 1.44 27.75
N LEU A 245 -17.33 2.16 27.20
CA LEU A 245 -17.50 3.37 26.40
C LEU A 245 -17.66 3.08 24.90
N ARG A 246 -17.77 1.80 24.52
CA ARG A 246 -17.93 1.40 23.13
C ARG A 246 -19.20 1.97 22.51
N ARG A 247 -19.07 2.44 21.28
CA ARG A 247 -20.19 2.91 20.46
C ARG A 247 -20.31 2.07 19.19
N ALA A 248 -21.53 1.85 18.72
CA ALA A 248 -21.77 1.18 17.45
C ALA A 248 -21.38 2.09 16.29
N VAL A 249 -20.62 1.56 15.37
CA VAL A 249 -20.21 2.23 14.13
C VAL A 249 -20.53 1.34 12.95
N THR A 250 -21.29 1.87 11.99
CA THR A 250 -21.59 1.17 10.74
C THR A 250 -20.55 1.49 9.67
N TRP A 251 -20.19 0.48 8.90
CA TRP A 251 -19.28 0.57 7.77
C TRP A 251 -19.64 -0.47 6.71
N THR A 252 -19.22 -0.25 5.45
CA THR A 252 -19.46 -1.21 4.38
C THR A 252 -18.24 -2.11 4.22
N ASP A 253 -18.47 -3.43 4.26
CA ASP A 253 -17.42 -4.41 3.99
C ASP A 253 -17.11 -4.39 2.49
N PRO A 254 -15.85 -4.08 2.09
CA PRO A 254 -15.51 -3.91 0.68
C PRO A 254 -15.50 -5.23 -0.11
N VAL A 255 -15.45 -6.37 0.57
CA VAL A 255 -15.44 -7.69 -0.07
C VAL A 255 -16.87 -8.18 -0.32
N THR A 256 -17.69 -8.13 0.73
CA THR A 256 -19.07 -8.64 0.66
C THR A 256 -20.10 -7.59 0.25
N LEU A 257 -19.69 -6.31 0.20
CA LEU A 257 -20.54 -5.14 -0.06
C LEU A 257 -21.74 -5.03 0.91
N THR A 258 -21.63 -5.65 2.07
CA THR A 258 -22.65 -5.63 3.11
C THR A 258 -22.35 -4.59 4.17
N THR A 259 -23.38 -3.97 4.71
CA THR A 259 -23.27 -3.09 5.88
C THR A 259 -22.95 -3.94 7.11
N ARG A 260 -21.88 -3.58 7.80
CA ARG A 260 -21.47 -4.20 9.06
C ARG A 260 -21.48 -3.19 10.19
N THR A 261 -21.69 -3.66 11.40
CA THR A 261 -21.60 -2.85 12.61
C THR A 261 -20.48 -3.40 13.49
N SER A 262 -19.57 -2.51 13.88
CA SER A 262 -18.52 -2.80 14.87
C SER A 262 -18.74 -1.95 16.13
N LEU A 263 -18.38 -2.48 17.29
CA LEU A 263 -18.28 -1.69 18.50
C LEU A 263 -16.88 -1.08 18.59
N VAL A 264 -16.80 0.23 18.87
CA VAL A 264 -15.55 0.99 18.82
C VAL A 264 -15.43 1.88 20.06
N ALA A 265 -14.27 1.88 20.67
CA ALA A 265 -13.88 2.85 21.69
C ALA A 265 -12.45 3.35 21.42
N GLY A 266 -12.16 4.56 21.85
CA GLY A 266 -10.85 5.15 21.74
C GLY A 266 -10.45 5.91 23.00
N ILE A 267 -9.16 6.08 23.18
CA ILE A 267 -8.58 6.77 24.31
C ILE A 267 -7.29 7.50 23.88
N PRO A 268 -7.07 8.74 24.37
CA PRO A 268 -5.81 9.43 24.17
C PRO A 268 -4.66 8.68 24.87
N VAL A 269 -3.56 8.49 24.15
CA VAL A 269 -2.38 7.78 24.65
C VAL A 269 -1.10 8.45 24.20
N GLN A 270 -0.02 8.14 24.87
CA GLN A 270 1.33 8.51 24.49
C GLN A 270 2.18 7.25 24.31
N LEU A 271 2.99 7.23 23.25
CA LEU A 271 4.00 6.20 23.05
C LEU A 271 5.29 6.57 23.79
N PRO A 272 6.07 5.58 24.27
CA PRO A 272 7.40 5.84 24.81
C PRO A 272 8.26 6.63 23.82
N GLY A 273 8.91 7.70 24.29
CA GLY A 273 9.80 8.52 23.47
C GLY A 273 9.10 9.43 22.44
N THR A 274 7.77 9.60 22.51
CA THR A 274 7.05 10.57 21.68
C THR A 274 6.54 11.75 22.54
N ARG A 275 6.42 12.92 21.93
CA ARG A 275 5.93 14.14 22.63
C ARG A 275 4.44 14.43 22.36
N ARG A 276 3.92 13.98 21.22
CA ARG A 276 2.54 14.26 20.83
C ARG A 276 1.62 13.12 21.29
N PRO A 277 0.47 13.43 21.88
CA PRO A 277 -0.54 12.44 22.18
C PRO A 277 -1.10 11.89 20.87
N LEU A 278 -1.45 10.60 20.91
CA LEU A 278 -2.11 9.86 19.86
C LEU A 278 -3.46 9.36 20.37
N VAL A 279 -4.32 8.89 19.48
CA VAL A 279 -5.52 8.14 19.84
C VAL A 279 -5.24 6.66 19.62
N LEU A 280 -5.47 5.86 20.65
CA LEU A 280 -5.58 4.41 20.56
C LEU A 280 -7.05 4.05 20.33
N LEU A 281 -7.36 3.48 19.17
CA LEU A 281 -8.70 3.02 18.79
C LEU A 281 -8.75 1.50 18.85
N GLY A 282 -9.79 0.95 19.47
CA GLY A 282 -10.10 -0.48 19.48
C GLY A 282 -11.40 -0.81 18.78
N GLU A 283 -11.44 -1.94 18.11
CA GLU A 283 -12.63 -2.50 17.46
C GLU A 283 -12.96 -3.86 18.08
N TRP A 284 -14.21 -4.05 18.42
CA TRP A 284 -14.75 -5.32 18.91
C TRP A 284 -15.85 -5.85 17.99
N THR A 285 -15.96 -7.17 17.96
CA THR A 285 -17.09 -7.88 17.36
C THR A 285 -17.94 -8.49 18.47
N GLY A 286 -19.23 -8.16 18.48
CA GLY A 286 -20.17 -8.73 19.44
C GLY A 286 -19.80 -8.45 20.91
N LYS A 287 -19.83 -9.51 21.75
CA LYS A 287 -19.63 -9.42 23.20
C LYS A 287 -18.18 -9.65 23.66
N ASP A 288 -17.22 -9.70 22.75
CA ASP A 288 -15.83 -9.98 23.06
C ASP A 288 -15.29 -9.04 24.15
N SER A 289 -14.50 -9.59 25.06
CA SER A 289 -13.85 -8.80 26.13
C SER A 289 -12.64 -8.02 25.60
N TRP A 290 -11.99 -8.54 24.57
CA TRP A 290 -10.79 -7.97 23.97
C TRP A 290 -11.10 -7.36 22.61
N PRO A 291 -10.44 -6.26 22.23
CA PRO A 291 -10.55 -5.74 20.87
C PRO A 291 -9.95 -6.73 19.87
N ARG A 292 -10.60 -6.90 18.76
CA ARG A 292 -10.12 -7.72 17.65
C ARG A 292 -8.97 -7.03 16.89
N ARG A 293 -9.02 -5.70 16.80
CA ARG A 293 -8.02 -4.85 16.16
C ARG A 293 -7.80 -3.58 16.94
N CYS A 294 -6.55 -3.09 16.89
CA CYS A 294 -6.12 -1.86 17.51
C CYS A 294 -5.43 -0.99 16.46
N TRP A 295 -5.65 0.32 16.56
CA TRP A 295 -4.97 1.33 15.72
C TRP A 295 -4.48 2.48 16.57
N LEU A 296 -3.37 3.06 16.15
CA LEU A 296 -2.88 4.36 16.64
C LEU A 296 -3.07 5.41 15.54
N SER A 297 -3.44 6.63 15.93
CA SER A 297 -3.62 7.75 15.01
C SER A 297 -3.29 9.06 15.70
N ASP A 298 -2.77 10.02 14.93
CA ASP A 298 -2.60 11.42 15.36
C ASP A 298 -3.82 12.31 15.05
N LEU A 299 -4.86 11.73 14.47
CA LEU A 299 -6.15 12.38 14.18
C LEU A 299 -7.04 12.44 15.43
N ALA A 300 -6.57 13.13 16.48
CA ALA A 300 -7.19 13.12 17.81
C ALA A 300 -8.63 13.67 17.82
N ASP A 301 -8.93 14.66 16.99
CA ASP A 301 -10.24 15.32 16.92
C ASP A 301 -11.23 14.60 15.98
N THR A 302 -10.80 13.53 15.34
CA THR A 302 -11.66 12.76 14.41
C THR A 302 -12.58 11.82 15.19
N PRO A 303 -13.91 11.90 14.98
CA PRO A 303 -14.84 10.97 15.60
C PRO A 303 -14.52 9.50 15.27
N TRP A 304 -14.84 8.57 16.18
CA TRP A 304 -14.48 7.14 16.03
C TRP A 304 -15.01 6.49 14.75
N GLY A 305 -16.20 6.90 14.30
CA GLY A 305 -16.80 6.36 13.08
C GLY A 305 -15.99 6.67 11.81
N PRO A 306 -15.72 7.94 11.49
CA PRO A 306 -14.80 8.32 10.42
C PRO A 306 -13.42 7.69 10.53
N LEU A 307 -12.85 7.63 11.75
CA LEU A 307 -11.52 7.05 11.98
C LEU A 307 -11.51 5.53 11.69
N LEU A 308 -12.53 4.79 12.13
CA LEU A 308 -12.68 3.37 11.80
C LEU A 308 -12.81 3.19 10.28
N ARG A 309 -13.62 3.99 9.60
CA ARG A 309 -13.79 3.88 8.14
C ARG A 309 -12.49 4.15 7.39
N LEU A 310 -11.65 5.08 7.85
CA LEU A 310 -10.29 5.24 7.31
C LEU A 310 -9.46 3.96 7.50
N ALA A 311 -9.42 3.41 8.73
CA ALA A 311 -8.69 2.17 9.01
C ALA A 311 -9.17 0.99 8.14
N LYS A 312 -10.45 0.94 7.77
CA LYS A 312 -11.03 -0.12 6.91
C LYS A 312 -10.63 0.00 5.43
N LEU A 313 -10.06 1.11 4.99
CA LEU A 313 -9.57 1.23 3.60
C LEU A 313 -8.49 0.21 3.27
N SER A 314 -7.75 -0.30 4.25
CA SER A 314 -6.82 -1.43 4.06
C SER A 314 -7.52 -2.68 3.52
N LEU A 315 -8.76 -2.95 3.93
CA LEU A 315 -9.56 -4.07 3.41
C LEU A 315 -9.98 -3.83 1.95
N ARG A 316 -10.33 -2.58 1.59
CA ARG A 316 -10.63 -2.21 0.21
C ARG A 316 -9.42 -2.47 -0.69
N VAL A 317 -8.25 -1.99 -0.28
CA VAL A 317 -7.02 -2.19 -1.04
C VAL A 317 -6.69 -3.68 -1.19
N GLY A 318 -6.79 -4.46 -0.11
CA GLY A 318 -6.58 -5.91 -0.18
C GLY A 318 -7.54 -6.62 -1.15
N ALA A 319 -8.82 -6.23 -1.15
CA ALA A 319 -9.83 -6.77 -2.08
C ALA A 319 -9.52 -6.40 -3.54
N ASP A 320 -9.20 -5.15 -3.81
CA ASP A 320 -8.88 -4.69 -5.17
C ASP A 320 -7.53 -5.26 -5.66
N PHE A 321 -6.54 -5.42 -4.76
CA PHE A 321 -5.29 -6.12 -5.07
C PHE A 321 -5.56 -7.55 -5.50
N ALA A 322 -6.31 -8.32 -4.71
CA ALA A 322 -6.62 -9.72 -5.01
C ALA A 322 -7.45 -9.87 -6.30
N ALA A 323 -8.41 -8.98 -6.53
CA ALA A 323 -9.37 -9.10 -7.63
C ALA A 323 -8.92 -8.45 -8.95
N VAL A 324 -7.99 -7.50 -8.92
CA VAL A 324 -7.57 -6.75 -10.11
C VAL A 324 -6.08 -6.81 -10.34
N SER A 325 -5.24 -6.52 -9.31
CA SER A 325 -3.79 -6.44 -9.51
C SER A 325 -3.18 -7.75 -9.98
N THR A 326 -3.68 -8.89 -9.49
CA THR A 326 -3.24 -10.20 -9.95
C THR A 326 -3.64 -10.47 -11.41
N GLN A 327 -4.83 -10.00 -11.82
CA GLN A 327 -5.32 -10.18 -13.19
C GLN A 327 -4.53 -9.33 -14.21
N VAL A 328 -4.06 -8.14 -13.81
CA VAL A 328 -3.24 -7.28 -14.67
C VAL A 328 -1.73 -7.55 -14.54
N GLY A 329 -1.34 -8.63 -13.86
CA GLY A 329 0.04 -9.10 -13.80
C GLY A 329 0.95 -8.28 -12.87
N MET A 330 0.43 -7.64 -11.83
CA MET A 330 1.22 -6.85 -10.87
C MET A 330 2.40 -7.64 -10.28
N VAL A 331 2.24 -8.94 -10.08
CA VAL A 331 3.22 -9.84 -9.47
C VAL A 331 4.03 -10.65 -10.48
N ASP A 332 3.79 -10.47 -11.77
CA ASP A 332 4.29 -11.35 -12.84
C ASP A 332 5.68 -10.97 -13.38
N PHE A 333 6.31 -9.92 -12.87
CA PHE A 333 7.64 -9.53 -13.32
C PHE A 333 8.69 -10.63 -13.05
N GLU A 334 9.38 -11.06 -14.10
CA GLU A 334 10.43 -12.09 -14.07
C GLU A 334 11.84 -11.54 -14.30
N GLY A 335 11.96 -10.26 -14.60
CA GLY A 335 13.23 -9.62 -14.89
C GLY A 335 14.15 -9.52 -13.66
N ARG A 336 15.43 -9.24 -13.94
CA ARG A 336 16.47 -9.11 -12.92
C ARG A 336 16.76 -7.65 -12.54
N SER A 337 16.41 -6.67 -13.41
CA SER A 337 16.79 -5.29 -13.19
C SER A 337 15.85 -4.57 -12.21
N PHE A 338 16.42 -3.77 -11.32
CA PHE A 338 15.69 -2.90 -10.38
C PHE A 338 14.74 -1.94 -11.14
N GLY A 339 15.28 -1.22 -12.14
CA GLY A 339 14.47 -0.32 -12.95
C GLY A 339 13.37 -1.04 -13.75
N GLY A 340 13.64 -2.28 -14.19
CA GLY A 340 12.63 -3.10 -14.87
C GLY A 340 11.44 -3.45 -13.97
N TRP A 341 11.70 -3.80 -12.72
CA TRP A 341 10.67 -4.06 -11.74
C TRP A 341 9.80 -2.81 -11.51
N HIS A 342 10.43 -1.65 -11.30
CA HIS A 342 9.72 -0.39 -11.11
C HIS A 342 8.87 0.01 -12.33
N ARG A 343 9.40 -0.18 -13.56
CA ARG A 343 8.66 0.13 -14.78
C ARG A 343 7.48 -0.80 -14.97
N HIS A 344 7.67 -2.10 -14.74
CA HIS A 344 6.58 -3.08 -14.82
C HIS A 344 5.46 -2.75 -13.83
N THR A 345 5.79 -2.57 -12.54
CA THR A 345 4.77 -2.26 -11.51
C THR A 345 4.05 -0.95 -11.79
N THR A 346 4.73 0.04 -12.36
CA THR A 346 4.10 1.30 -12.78
C THR A 346 3.08 1.08 -13.89
N LEU A 347 3.40 0.30 -14.91
CA LEU A 347 2.46 0.02 -16.00
C LEU A 347 1.32 -0.91 -15.54
N ALA A 348 1.60 -1.88 -14.66
CA ALA A 348 0.57 -2.70 -14.04
C ALA A 348 -0.37 -1.87 -13.14
N SER A 349 0.15 -0.81 -12.48
CA SER A 349 -0.68 0.15 -11.75
C SER A 349 -1.62 0.93 -12.65
N ALA A 350 -1.16 1.35 -13.83
CA ALA A 350 -2.00 2.00 -14.82
C ALA A 350 -3.07 1.06 -15.40
N ALA A 351 -2.72 -0.22 -15.63
CA ALA A 351 -3.69 -1.24 -16.05
C ALA A 351 -4.75 -1.50 -14.97
N HIS A 352 -4.34 -1.53 -13.69
CA HIS A 352 -5.25 -1.63 -12.56
C HIS A 352 -6.22 -0.45 -12.52
N ALA A 353 -5.73 0.79 -12.63
CA ALA A 353 -6.55 1.99 -12.62
C ALA A 353 -7.65 1.93 -13.69
N LEU A 354 -7.29 1.62 -14.92
CA LEU A 354 -8.27 1.42 -16.01
C LEU A 354 -9.30 0.36 -15.66
N THR A 355 -8.87 -0.80 -15.15
CA THR A 355 -9.79 -1.91 -14.83
C THR A 355 -10.79 -1.51 -13.74
N VAL A 356 -10.35 -0.79 -12.71
CA VAL A 356 -11.21 -0.35 -11.61
C VAL A 356 -12.17 0.77 -12.04
N GLU A 357 -11.76 1.66 -12.93
CA GLU A 357 -12.61 2.71 -13.47
C GLU A 357 -13.75 2.16 -14.33
N TYR A 358 -13.49 1.03 -15.03
CA TYR A 358 -14.48 0.36 -15.87
C TYR A 358 -15.43 -0.57 -15.13
N ARG A 359 -15.10 -0.98 -13.90
CA ARG A 359 -16.05 -1.79 -13.13
C ARG A 359 -17.32 -0.99 -12.89
N PRO A 360 -18.51 -1.51 -13.29
CA PRO A 360 -19.76 -0.88 -12.95
C PRO A 360 -19.78 -0.64 -11.43
N ARG A 361 -20.17 0.55 -11.01
CA ARG A 361 -20.48 0.80 -9.60
C ARG A 361 -21.48 -0.28 -9.19
N ALA A 362 -21.10 -1.10 -8.21
CA ALA A 362 -22.07 -2.00 -7.61
C ALA A 362 -23.24 -1.11 -7.16
N LEU A 363 -24.36 -1.21 -7.86
CA LEU A 363 -25.58 -0.50 -7.53
C LEU A 363 -25.82 -0.82 -6.04
N ALA A 364 -25.72 0.19 -5.18
CA ALA A 364 -26.23 0.10 -3.84
C ALA A 364 -27.68 -0.33 -3.99
N ARG A 365 -27.99 -1.61 -3.72
CA ARG A 365 -29.37 -2.05 -3.61
C ARG A 365 -29.96 -1.22 -2.47
N PRO A 366 -31.00 -0.44 -2.71
CA PRO A 366 -31.73 0.18 -1.62
C PRO A 366 -32.22 -0.94 -0.69
N ALA A 367 -32.06 -0.70 0.61
CA ALA A 367 -32.54 -1.57 1.66
C ALA A 367 -34.06 -1.70 1.64
#